data_c6d82738633156475940e0a7f157230e
#
_entry.id   c6d82738633156475940e0a7f157230e
#
_cell.length_a   1.000
_cell.length_b   1.000
_cell.length_c   1.000
_cell.angle_alpha   90.00
_cell.angle_beta   90.00
_cell.angle_gamma   90.00
#
_symmetry.space_group_name_H-M   'P 1'
#
loop_
_entity.id
_entity.type
_entity.pdbx_description
1 polymer ?
#
loop_
_entity_poly.entity_id
_entity_poly.type
_entity_poly.pdbx_seq_one_letter_code
_entity_poly.pdbx_strand_id
1 'polypeptide(L)'
;MKYSLLLFFGLVLSSFAPASQHQIFPTNLEITVRDDLGNVVEGATVRLFKTQEDYDKGQNPVAEAKKTDAKGKAVFRELEAIVYYVQAEKGEMDNSTAGIKTNPLVAKKTNKSTIIISE
;
A
#
# COMPACT_ATOMS: atom_id res chain seq x y z
N MET A 1 -30.74 -33.94 37.09
CA MET A 1 -30.12 -34.60 36.28
C MET A 1 -30.10 -34.10 34.98
N LYS A 2 -30.99 -34.32 34.22
CA LYS A 2 -30.97 -33.94 32.88
C LYS A 2 -30.93 -32.50 32.71
N TYR A 3 -31.37 -31.79 33.66
CA TYR A 3 -31.49 -30.40 33.47
C TYR A 3 -30.17 -29.70 33.42
N SER A 4 -29.20 -30.19 34.04
CA SER A 4 -27.96 -29.51 34.08
C SER A 4 -27.30 -29.41 32.73
N LEU A 5 -27.64 -30.28 31.86
CA LEU A 5 -27.03 -30.23 30.58
C LEU A 5 -27.41 -29.00 29.81
N LEU A 6 -28.62 -28.59 29.98
CA LEU A 6 -29.12 -27.46 29.25
C LEU A 6 -28.42 -26.21 29.66
N LEU A 7 -28.16 -26.07 30.90
CA LEU A 7 -27.51 -24.92 31.37
C LEU A 7 -26.14 -24.78 30.80
N PHE A 8 -25.49 -25.89 30.80
CA PHE A 8 -24.17 -25.91 30.28
C PHE A 8 -24.12 -25.48 28.85
N PHE A 9 -25.09 -25.90 28.13
CA PHE A 9 -25.14 -25.58 26.73
C PHE A 9 -25.28 -24.09 26.51
N GLY A 10 -26.07 -23.45 27.29
CA GLY A 10 -26.27 -22.02 27.11
C GLY A 10 -25.00 -21.23 27.35
N LEU A 11 -24.21 -21.66 28.24
CA LEU A 11 -23.01 -20.94 28.51
C LEU A 11 -22.04 -20.96 27.35
N VAL A 12 -22.00 -22.05 26.70
CA VAL A 12 -21.10 -22.17 25.59
C VAL A 12 -21.44 -21.17 24.50
N LEU A 13 -22.70 -20.98 24.25
CA LEU A 13 -23.10 -20.07 23.22
C LEU A 13 -22.73 -18.65 23.52
N SER A 14 -22.85 -18.27 24.73
CA SER A 14 -22.59 -16.93 25.05
C SER A 14 -21.12 -16.58 24.96
N SER A 15 -20.30 -17.56 25.09
CA SER A 15 -18.91 -17.26 25.19
C SER A 15 -18.29 -16.76 23.94
N PHE A 16 -18.86 -17.04 22.76
CA PHE A 16 -18.16 -16.54 21.66
C PHE A 16 -18.78 -15.43 20.92
N ALA A 17 -19.82 -14.98 21.35
CA ALA A 17 -20.41 -13.89 20.69
C ALA A 17 -19.49 -12.73 20.55
N PRO A 18 -18.74 -12.42 21.47
CA PRO A 18 -17.99 -11.27 21.40
C PRO A 18 -16.92 -11.15 20.50
N ALA A 19 -16.45 -11.96 20.18
CA ALA A 19 -15.41 -11.84 19.51
C ALA A 19 -15.31 -10.86 18.63
N SER A 20 -14.60 -10.47 18.43
CA SER A 20 -14.38 -9.96 17.48
C SER A 20 -14.61 -9.07 16.65
N GLN A 21 -14.93 -8.38 16.75
CA GLN A 21 -15.32 -7.52 15.90
C GLN A 21 -14.41 -6.48 15.52
N HIS A 22 -13.24 -6.36 15.90
CA HIS A 22 -12.37 -5.31 15.52
C HIS A 22 -11.69 -5.62 14.22
N GLN A 23 -12.16 -5.03 13.17
CA GLN A 23 -11.48 -5.17 11.91
C GLN A 23 -10.56 -3.99 11.77
N ILE A 24 -9.31 -4.24 11.50
CA ILE A 24 -8.34 -3.20 11.27
C ILE A 24 -8.06 -3.19 9.79
N PHE A 25 -8.36 -2.09 9.13
CA PHE A 25 -8.07 -1.98 7.72
C PHE A 25 -6.70 -1.34 7.56
N PRO A 26 -5.83 -1.95 6.79
CA PRO A 26 -4.49 -1.40 6.61
C PRO A 26 -4.52 -0.14 5.74
N THR A 27 -3.50 0.67 5.86
CA THR A 27 -3.30 1.80 4.99
C THR A 27 -2.40 1.33 3.86
N ASN A 28 -2.92 1.37 2.64
CA ASN A 28 -2.17 0.89 1.48
C ASN A 28 -2.01 2.01 0.46
N LEU A 29 -1.03 1.87 -0.41
CA LEU A 29 -0.80 2.81 -1.50
C LEU A 29 -0.68 2.04 -2.81
N GLU A 30 -1.56 2.34 -3.75
CA GLU A 30 -1.49 1.77 -5.08
C GLU A 30 -0.89 2.82 -6.01
N ILE A 31 0.24 2.52 -6.62
CA ILE A 31 0.90 3.41 -7.55
C ILE A 31 0.60 2.91 -8.96
N THR A 32 0.11 3.78 -9.83
CA THR A 32 -0.01 3.48 -11.25
C THR A 32 1.09 4.24 -11.97
N VAL A 33 1.90 3.56 -12.74
CA VAL A 33 2.97 4.18 -13.49
C VAL A 33 2.53 4.33 -14.95
N ARG A 34 2.66 5.53 -15.48
CA ARG A 34 2.33 5.82 -16.88
C ARG A 34 3.52 6.54 -17.50
N ASP A 35 3.62 6.44 -18.82
CA ASP A 35 4.63 7.23 -19.54
C ASP A 35 4.04 8.60 -19.86
N ASP A 36 4.81 9.44 -20.52
CA ASP A 36 4.37 10.80 -20.81
C ASP A 36 3.31 10.88 -21.91
N LEU A 37 3.01 9.77 -22.56
CA LEU A 37 1.91 9.70 -23.51
C LEU A 37 0.64 9.16 -22.82
N GLY A 38 0.71 8.84 -21.55
CA GLY A 38 -0.44 8.36 -20.80
C GLY A 38 -0.62 6.85 -20.80
N ASN A 39 0.28 6.11 -21.41
CA ASN A 39 0.17 4.64 -21.42
C ASN A 39 0.64 4.06 -20.11
N VAL A 40 -0.04 3.02 -19.63
CA VAL A 40 0.42 2.34 -18.41
C VAL A 40 1.70 1.57 -18.73
N VAL A 41 2.57 1.47 -17.74
CA VAL A 41 3.87 0.83 -17.93
C VAL A 41 3.98 -0.39 -17.05
N GLU A 42 4.11 -1.55 -17.68
CA GLU A 42 4.32 -2.81 -16.98
C GLU A 42 5.81 -2.99 -16.72
N GLY A 43 6.16 -3.56 -15.58
CA GLY A 43 7.56 -3.87 -15.30
C GLY A 43 8.39 -2.69 -14.80
N ALA A 44 7.77 -1.59 -14.47
CA ALA A 44 8.50 -0.47 -13.87
C ALA A 44 8.83 -0.82 -12.42
N THR A 45 10.01 -0.46 -11.97
CA THR A 45 10.42 -0.70 -10.59
C THR A 45 10.03 0.52 -9.76
N VAL A 46 9.32 0.29 -8.67
CA VAL A 46 8.82 1.36 -7.81
C VAL A 46 9.37 1.19 -6.41
N ARG A 47 9.91 2.28 -5.84
CA ARG A 47 10.45 2.30 -4.48
C ARG A 47 9.83 3.47 -3.73
N LEU A 48 9.64 3.29 -2.42
CA LEU A 48 9.11 4.34 -1.56
C LEU A 48 10.14 4.74 -0.51
N PHE A 49 10.17 6.03 -0.21
CA PHE A 49 11.06 6.58 0.81
C PHE A 49 10.27 7.53 1.70
N LYS A 50 10.69 7.67 2.95
CA LYS A 50 10.01 8.57 3.89
C LYS A 50 10.49 10.01 3.79
N THR A 51 11.69 10.22 3.31
CA THR A 51 12.27 11.56 3.23
C THR A 51 12.84 11.81 1.86
N GLN A 52 12.94 13.06 1.51
CA GLN A 52 13.56 13.43 0.24
C GLN A 52 15.05 13.06 0.23
N GLU A 53 15.69 13.17 1.37
CA GLU A 53 17.11 12.82 1.46
C GLU A 53 17.31 11.34 1.11
N ASP A 54 16.49 10.45 1.64
CA ASP A 54 16.60 9.04 1.35
C ASP A 54 16.30 8.77 -0.12
N TYR A 55 15.31 9.49 -0.67
CA TYR A 55 15.00 9.36 -2.08
C TYR A 55 16.19 9.80 -2.92
N ASP A 56 16.78 10.95 -2.62
CA ASP A 56 17.89 11.47 -3.40
C ASP A 56 19.12 10.55 -3.34
N LYS A 57 19.34 9.91 -2.23
CA LYS A 57 20.49 9.03 -2.07
C LYS A 57 20.17 7.58 -2.41
N GLY A 58 18.92 7.26 -2.67
CA GLY A 58 18.52 5.89 -2.97
C GLY A 58 18.76 4.94 -1.82
N GLN A 59 18.56 5.40 -0.59
CA GLN A 59 18.83 4.58 0.60
C GLN A 59 17.62 4.50 1.52
N ASN A 60 17.59 3.48 2.34
CA ASN A 60 16.56 3.28 3.36
C ASN A 60 15.13 3.27 2.80
N PRO A 61 14.84 2.49 1.77
CA PRO A 61 13.47 2.41 1.28
C PRO A 61 12.58 1.81 2.36
N VAL A 62 11.31 2.18 2.38
CA VAL A 62 10.40 1.72 3.43
C VAL A 62 9.95 0.28 3.23
N ALA A 63 10.18 -0.28 2.06
CA ALA A 63 9.78 -1.64 1.75
C ALA A 63 10.59 -2.13 0.57
N GLU A 64 10.44 -3.39 0.21
CA GLU A 64 11.11 -3.91 -0.97
C GLU A 64 10.55 -3.24 -2.21
N ALA A 65 11.39 -3.05 -3.21
CA ALA A 65 10.96 -2.50 -4.49
C ALA A 65 9.92 -3.43 -5.11
N LYS A 66 8.95 -2.85 -5.78
CA LYS A 66 7.92 -3.63 -6.45
C LYS A 66 7.91 -3.28 -7.92
N LYS A 67 7.54 -4.25 -8.73
CA LYS A 67 7.40 -4.02 -10.17
C LYS A 67 5.93 -3.89 -10.51
N THR A 68 5.62 -3.01 -11.43
CA THR A 68 4.23 -2.82 -11.85
C THR A 68 3.74 -4.02 -12.67
N ASP A 69 2.47 -4.30 -12.54
CA ASP A 69 1.80 -5.39 -13.26
C ASP A 69 1.37 -4.93 -14.67
N ALA A 70 0.60 -5.76 -15.34
CA ALA A 70 0.15 -5.46 -16.70
C ALA A 70 -0.73 -4.21 -16.79
N LYS A 71 -1.28 -3.76 -15.68
CA LYS A 71 -2.08 -2.55 -15.63
C LYS A 71 -1.26 -1.36 -15.15
N GLY A 72 0.04 -1.53 -14.98
CA GLY A 72 0.92 -0.48 -14.53
C GLY A 72 0.85 -0.22 -13.03
N LYS A 73 0.36 -1.17 -12.25
CA LYS A 73 0.12 -0.96 -10.83
C LYS A 73 1.08 -1.69 -9.93
N ALA A 74 1.49 -1.03 -8.86
CA ALA A 74 2.26 -1.65 -7.78
C ALA A 74 1.60 -1.24 -6.48
N VAL A 75 1.37 -2.19 -5.58
CA VAL A 75 0.67 -1.92 -4.33
C VAL A 75 1.59 -2.16 -3.15
N PHE A 76 1.68 -1.16 -2.28
CA PHE A 76 2.43 -1.26 -1.02
C PHE A 76 1.41 -1.30 0.10
N ARG A 77 1.57 -2.25 1.02
CA ARG A 77 0.58 -2.48 2.05
C ARG A 77 1.09 -2.15 3.43
N GLU A 78 0.16 -1.89 4.33
CA GLU A 78 0.48 -1.69 5.75
C GLU A 78 1.48 -0.57 5.98
N LEU A 79 1.21 0.56 5.37
CA LEU A 79 2.07 1.73 5.48
C LEU A 79 1.58 2.67 6.57
N GLU A 80 2.44 3.59 6.98
CA GLU A 80 2.03 4.68 7.85
C GLU A 80 1.28 5.71 7.00
N ALA A 81 0.40 6.46 7.62
CA ALA A 81 -0.39 7.47 6.90
C ALA A 81 0.39 8.78 6.85
N ILE A 82 1.40 8.81 6.01
CA ILE A 82 2.29 9.97 5.87
C ILE A 82 2.52 10.24 4.39
N VAL A 83 3.28 11.26 4.08
CA VAL A 83 3.73 11.54 2.72
C VAL A 83 4.86 10.57 2.39
N TYR A 84 4.87 10.05 1.16
CA TYR A 84 5.97 9.20 0.69
C TYR A 84 6.59 9.82 -0.55
N TYR A 85 7.89 9.60 -0.71
CA TYR A 85 8.62 9.98 -1.91
C TYR A 85 8.73 8.72 -2.76
N VAL A 86 8.35 8.80 -4.02
CA VAL A 86 8.23 7.65 -4.90
C VAL A 86 9.27 7.72 -6.00
N GLN A 87 10.02 6.65 -6.18
CA GLN A 87 10.92 6.53 -7.32
C GLN A 87 10.37 5.44 -8.22
N ALA A 88 10.13 5.76 -9.47
CA ALA A 88 9.69 4.80 -10.46
C ALA A 88 10.60 4.87 -11.66
N GLU A 89 11.00 3.72 -12.18
CA GLU A 89 11.89 3.69 -13.32
C GLU A 89 11.69 2.47 -14.17
N LYS A 90 11.93 2.59 -15.45
CA LYS A 90 12.00 1.47 -16.36
C LYS A 90 12.95 1.85 -17.49
N GLY A 91 14.05 1.10 -17.61
CA GLY A 91 15.09 1.43 -18.58
C GLY A 91 15.65 2.80 -18.26
N GLU A 92 15.62 3.70 -19.22
CA GLU A 92 16.12 5.04 -19.02
C GLU A 92 15.05 6.03 -18.64
N MET A 93 13.82 5.58 -18.45
CA MET A 93 12.74 6.45 -18.02
C MET A 93 12.66 6.46 -16.49
N ASP A 94 12.40 7.60 -15.91
CA ASP A 94 12.16 7.72 -14.47
C ASP A 94 11.23 8.91 -14.21
N ASN A 95 10.90 9.12 -12.95
CA ASN A 95 9.99 10.20 -12.58
C ASN A 95 10.69 11.42 -11.99
N SER A 96 11.99 11.53 -12.19
CA SER A 96 12.74 12.59 -11.53
C SER A 96 12.33 14.02 -11.96
N THR A 97 11.82 14.18 -13.17
CA THR A 97 11.39 15.48 -13.65
C THR A 97 9.88 15.69 -13.52
N ALA A 98 9.17 14.67 -13.05
CA ALA A 98 7.73 14.77 -12.81
C ALA A 98 7.51 14.80 -11.32
N GLY A 99 6.36 14.46 -10.84
CA GLY A 99 6.12 14.44 -9.42
C GLY A 99 6.77 13.26 -8.74
N ILE A 100 7.37 13.48 -7.60
CA ILE A 100 8.01 12.42 -6.84
C ILE A 100 7.39 12.21 -5.45
N LYS A 101 6.37 12.95 -5.12
CA LYS A 101 5.85 12.95 -3.75
C LYS A 101 4.34 12.72 -3.75
N THR A 102 3.86 11.90 -2.85
CA THR A 102 2.43 11.69 -2.70
C THR A 102 1.82 12.77 -1.82
N ASN A 103 0.51 12.85 -1.81
CA ASN A 103 -0.17 13.57 -0.75
C ASN A 103 -0.05 12.72 0.51
N PRO A 104 -0.31 13.28 1.69
CA PRO A 104 -0.35 12.45 2.89
C PRO A 104 -1.40 11.37 2.71
N LEU A 105 -1.05 10.14 3.01
CA LEU A 105 -1.99 9.04 2.85
C LEU A 105 -3.10 9.15 3.88
N VAL A 106 -4.29 8.73 3.47
CA VAL A 106 -5.43 8.63 4.38
C VAL A 106 -5.38 7.26 5.02
N ALA A 107 -5.46 7.20 6.34
CA ALA A 107 -5.34 5.94 7.08
C ALA A 107 -6.50 5.00 6.81
N LYS A 108 -6.23 3.74 6.91
CA LYS A 108 -7.22 2.66 6.88
C LYS A 108 -7.95 2.53 5.56
N LYS A 109 -7.29 2.81 4.49
CA LYS A 109 -7.85 2.61 3.15
C LYS A 109 -6.73 2.47 2.14
N THR A 110 -7.08 2.10 0.92
CA THR A 110 -6.11 2.07 -0.18
C THR A 110 -6.11 3.43 -0.84
N ASN A 111 -4.97 4.08 -0.81
CA ASN A 111 -4.76 5.36 -1.46
C ASN A 111 -4.22 5.10 -2.87
N LYS A 112 -4.53 5.97 -3.81
CA LYS A 112 -4.08 5.78 -5.19
C LYS A 112 -3.31 6.99 -5.65
N SER A 113 -2.24 6.75 -6.36
CA SER A 113 -1.41 7.82 -6.90
C SER A 113 -0.89 7.41 -8.28
N THR A 114 -0.74 8.37 -9.16
CA THR A 114 -0.20 8.11 -10.50
C THR A 114 1.15 8.78 -10.62
N ILE A 115 2.11 8.05 -11.14
CA ILE A 115 3.46 8.55 -11.34
C ILE A 115 3.76 8.49 -12.83
N ILE A 116 4.31 9.57 -13.36
CA ILE A 116 4.67 9.65 -14.77
C ILE A 116 6.17 9.47 -14.91
N ILE A 117 6.58 8.59 -15.79
CA ILE A 117 8.00 8.41 -16.09
C ILE A 117 8.29 8.84 -17.53
N SER A 118 9.48 9.39 -17.74
CA SER A 118 9.90 9.82 -19.06
C SER A 118 11.42 9.83 -19.12
N GLU A 119 11.96 9.94 -20.33
CA GLU A 119 13.41 10.02 -20.50
C GLU A 119 13.91 11.43 -20.25
#